data_e3c7ced71d0a0d4d14a99b829a300084
#
_entry.id   e3c7ced71d0a0d4d14a99b829a300084
#
_cell.length_a   1.000
_cell.length_b   1.000
_cell.length_c   1.000
_cell.angle_alpha   90.00
_cell.angle_beta   90.00
_cell.angle_gamma   90.00
#
_symmetry.space_group_name_H-M   'P 1'
#
loop_
_entity.id
_entity.type
_entity.pdbx_description
1 polymer ?
#
loop_
_entity_poly.entity_id
_entity_poly.type
_entity_poly.pdbx_seq_one_letter_code
_entity_poly.pdbx_strand_id
1 'polypeptide(L)'
;MSTAQELVLRSVPFLKEVRNRTAGGQLENWLNANYGLGSDLYRDLARIVTDGVREGWAANAELDGPKYRLSRIAEPEEALHYFSVTAVYMNSVEPYRGQYHQHPYGVLSLIVPLNFGARLMGPNGWSGAGWTAPGPGSHHYPEVMGGALIALFYVPAGRISYDIRPPSECARCSVPSTRS
;
A
#
# COMPACT_ATOMS: atom_id res chain seq x y z
N MET A 1 1.50 23.57 7.61
CA MET A 1 0.78 22.31 7.94
C MET A 1 0.41 21.62 6.65
N SER A 2 0.71 20.33 6.57
CA SER A 2 0.34 19.52 5.40
C SER A 2 -1.15 19.16 5.45
N THR A 3 -1.76 19.00 4.28
CA THR A 3 -3.20 18.66 4.17
C THR A 3 -3.42 17.46 3.25
N ALA A 4 -4.56 16.80 3.40
CA ALA A 4 -4.99 15.75 2.48
C ALA A 4 -5.07 16.27 1.03
N GLN A 5 -5.55 17.50 0.85
CA GLN A 5 -5.60 18.15 -0.45
C GLN A 5 -4.21 18.37 -1.05
N GLU A 6 -3.22 18.77 -0.24
CA GLU A 6 -1.83 18.90 -0.70
C GLU A 6 -1.28 17.56 -1.21
N LEU A 7 -1.56 16.46 -0.47
CA LEU A 7 -1.17 15.11 -0.88
C LEU A 7 -1.79 14.73 -2.24
N VAL A 8 -3.08 14.97 -2.39
CA VAL A 8 -3.81 14.70 -3.64
C VAL A 8 -3.24 15.50 -4.80
N LEU A 9 -3.09 16.81 -4.62
CA LEU A 9 -2.56 17.70 -5.67
C LEU A 9 -1.12 17.33 -6.06
N ARG A 10 -0.29 16.96 -5.09
CA ARG A 10 1.09 16.52 -5.36
C ARG A 10 1.15 15.20 -6.12
N SER A 11 0.13 14.36 -5.98
CA SER A 11 0.06 13.06 -6.64
C SER A 11 -0.39 13.16 -8.11
N VAL A 12 -1.16 14.17 -8.50
CA VAL A 12 -1.78 14.27 -9.83
C VAL A 12 -0.78 14.17 -10.99
N PRO A 13 0.35 14.93 -11.01
CA PRO A 13 1.31 14.84 -12.12
C PRO A 13 1.90 13.44 -12.28
N PHE A 14 2.22 12.79 -11.18
CA PHE A 14 2.73 11.42 -11.14
C PHE A 14 1.68 10.43 -11.66
N LEU A 15 0.44 10.52 -11.21
CA LEU A 15 -0.63 9.64 -11.66
C LEU A 15 -0.91 9.80 -13.15
N LYS A 16 -0.78 11.01 -13.70
CA LYS A 16 -0.87 11.25 -15.14
C LYS A 16 0.18 10.46 -15.93
N GLU A 17 1.40 10.33 -15.41
CA GLU A 17 2.46 9.57 -16.08
C GLU A 17 2.21 8.06 -16.04
N VAL A 18 1.67 7.55 -14.95
CA VAL A 18 1.50 6.09 -14.76
C VAL A 18 0.12 5.56 -15.18
N ARG A 19 -0.82 6.42 -15.51
CA ARG A 19 -2.23 6.05 -15.79
C ARG A 19 -2.44 4.95 -16.83
N ASN A 20 -1.53 4.86 -17.81
CA ASN A 20 -1.57 3.88 -18.89
C ASN A 20 -0.54 2.76 -18.72
N ARG A 21 0.05 2.65 -17.54
CA ARG A 21 1.02 1.61 -17.22
C ARG A 21 0.36 0.56 -16.32
N THR A 22 0.71 -0.69 -16.55
CA THR A 22 0.25 -1.80 -15.71
C THR A 22 1.23 -2.01 -14.57
N ALA A 23 0.72 -2.18 -13.36
CA ALA A 23 1.53 -2.57 -12.21
C ALA A 23 2.27 -3.89 -12.49
N GLY A 24 3.46 -4.02 -11.98
CA GLY A 24 4.36 -5.15 -12.19
C GLY A 24 5.81 -4.72 -12.08
N GLY A 25 6.73 -5.67 -12.27
CA GLY A 25 8.17 -5.45 -12.08
C GLY A 25 8.77 -4.34 -12.95
N GLN A 26 8.30 -4.18 -14.19
CA GLN A 26 8.79 -3.10 -15.07
C GLN A 26 8.41 -1.72 -14.54
N LEU A 27 7.16 -1.54 -14.11
CA LEU A 27 6.71 -0.28 -13.53
C LEU A 27 7.39 -0.02 -12.19
N GLU A 28 7.56 -1.03 -11.35
CA GLU A 28 8.29 -0.91 -10.08
C GLU A 28 9.72 -0.41 -10.30
N ASN A 29 10.44 -0.99 -11.25
CA ASN A 29 11.79 -0.55 -11.59
C ASN A 29 11.81 0.90 -12.11
N TRP A 30 10.85 1.25 -12.96
CA TRP A 30 10.72 2.61 -13.48
C TRP A 30 10.40 3.63 -12.37
N LEU A 31 9.50 3.29 -11.45
CA LEU A 31 9.15 4.14 -10.30
C LEU A 31 10.37 4.38 -9.42
N ASN A 32 11.11 3.34 -9.07
CA ASN A 32 12.31 3.48 -8.24
C ASN A 32 13.44 4.23 -8.93
N ALA A 33 13.57 4.10 -10.26
CA ALA A 33 14.57 4.83 -11.03
C ALA A 33 14.24 6.33 -11.15
N ASN A 34 12.98 6.69 -11.31
CA ASN A 34 12.55 8.07 -11.57
C ASN A 34 12.03 8.80 -10.33
N TYR A 35 11.39 8.08 -9.40
CA TYR A 35 10.73 8.62 -8.21
C TYR A 35 11.12 7.91 -6.92
N GLY A 36 12.27 7.23 -6.92
CA GLY A 36 12.79 6.53 -5.76
C GLY A 36 13.28 7.45 -4.65
N LEU A 37 13.86 6.82 -3.65
CA LEU A 37 14.45 7.51 -2.51
C LEU A 37 15.43 8.60 -2.97
N GLY A 38 15.23 9.81 -2.47
CA GLY A 38 16.03 10.99 -2.87
C GLY A 38 15.40 11.86 -3.97
N SER A 39 14.37 11.38 -4.68
CA SER A 39 13.60 12.22 -5.61
C SER A 39 12.72 13.22 -4.86
N ASP A 40 12.41 14.33 -5.54
CA ASP A 40 11.53 15.37 -4.96
C ASP A 40 10.13 14.79 -4.67
N LEU A 41 9.59 13.99 -5.58
CA LEU A 41 8.28 13.38 -5.39
C LEU A 41 8.25 12.49 -4.14
N TYR A 42 9.23 11.59 -4.00
CA TYR A 42 9.31 10.72 -2.82
C TYR A 42 9.37 11.53 -1.53
N ARG A 43 10.26 12.52 -1.47
CA ARG A 43 10.44 13.36 -0.28
C ARG A 43 9.18 14.13 0.07
N ASP A 44 8.52 14.72 -0.94
CA ASP A 44 7.28 15.47 -0.73
C ASP A 44 6.16 14.59 -0.21
N LEU A 45 5.87 13.47 -0.88
CA LEU A 45 4.82 12.55 -0.47
C LEU A 45 5.10 11.95 0.92
N ALA A 46 6.35 11.56 1.19
CA ALA A 46 6.77 11.04 2.49
C ALA A 46 6.55 12.07 3.60
N ARG A 47 6.97 13.32 3.38
CA ARG A 47 6.76 14.41 4.34
C ARG A 47 5.27 14.66 4.59
N ILE A 48 4.49 14.84 3.51
CA ILE A 48 3.08 15.19 3.62
C ILE A 48 2.29 14.09 4.35
N VAL A 49 2.50 12.81 3.99
CA VAL A 49 1.75 11.73 4.64
C VAL A 49 2.22 11.49 6.08
N THR A 50 3.49 11.67 6.37
CA THR A 50 4.02 11.58 7.75
C THR A 50 3.40 12.66 8.63
N ASP A 51 3.33 13.90 8.15
CA ASP A 51 2.61 14.98 8.81
C ASP A 51 1.13 14.61 9.02
N GLY A 52 0.49 14.05 8.00
CA GLY A 52 -0.90 13.64 8.07
C GLY A 52 -1.19 12.57 9.12
N VAL A 53 -0.31 11.61 9.28
CA VAL A 53 -0.43 10.59 10.34
C VAL A 53 -0.26 11.23 11.73
N ARG A 54 0.70 12.12 11.88
CA ARG A 54 0.96 12.83 13.13
C ARG A 54 -0.20 13.79 13.50
N GLU A 55 -0.75 14.48 12.51
CA GLU A 55 -1.85 15.43 12.68
C GLU A 55 -3.24 14.76 12.72
N GLY A 56 -3.33 13.49 12.39
CA GLY A 56 -4.54 12.67 12.54
C GLY A 56 -5.51 12.71 11.35
N TRP A 57 -5.12 13.26 10.20
CA TRP A 57 -5.97 13.19 9.01
C TRP A 57 -5.61 12.03 8.06
N ALA A 58 -4.48 11.36 8.24
CA ALA A 58 -4.08 10.18 7.48
C ALA A 58 -3.94 8.97 8.40
N ALA A 59 -4.34 7.80 7.90
CA ALA A 59 -4.30 6.52 8.62
C ALA A 59 -4.89 6.64 10.04
N ASN A 60 -6.11 7.18 10.14
CA ASN A 60 -6.74 7.54 11.41
C ASN A 60 -7.81 6.57 11.89
N ALA A 61 -8.17 5.55 11.09
CA ALA A 61 -9.10 4.50 11.50
C ALA A 61 -8.33 3.25 11.94
N GLU A 62 -8.50 2.87 13.21
CA GLU A 62 -7.86 1.67 13.76
C GLU A 62 -8.51 0.39 13.22
N LEU A 63 -7.70 -0.53 12.71
CA LEU A 63 -8.12 -1.89 12.31
C LEU A 63 -7.75 -2.92 13.37
N ASP A 64 -6.60 -2.74 14.00
CA ASP A 64 -6.14 -3.55 15.13
C ASP A 64 -5.37 -2.66 16.10
N GLY A 65 -6.12 -1.84 16.84
CA GLY A 65 -5.56 -0.84 17.73
C GLY A 65 -4.67 0.18 17.02
N PRO A 66 -3.83 0.90 17.76
CA PRO A 66 -2.97 1.96 17.21
C PRO A 66 -1.86 1.44 16.31
N LYS A 67 -1.56 0.16 16.33
CA LYS A 67 -0.48 -0.45 15.53
C LYS A 67 -0.85 -0.76 14.08
N TYR A 68 -2.14 -0.78 13.76
CA TYR A 68 -2.62 -0.98 12.39
C TYR A 68 -3.80 -0.07 12.11
N ARG A 69 -3.55 0.99 11.35
CA ARG A 69 -4.51 2.03 11.02
C ARG A 69 -4.54 2.30 9.54
N LEU A 70 -5.68 2.75 9.05
CA LEU A 70 -5.91 3.00 7.63
C LEU A 70 -6.88 4.17 7.45
N SER A 71 -6.76 4.89 6.36
CA SER A 71 -7.80 5.79 5.87
C SER A 71 -7.74 5.96 4.36
N ARG A 72 -8.91 6.05 3.72
CA ARG A 72 -9.03 6.47 2.34
C ARG A 72 -8.89 7.99 2.29
N ILE A 73 -7.85 8.48 1.59
CA ILE A 73 -7.59 9.92 1.42
C ILE A 73 -8.39 10.50 0.26
N ALA A 74 -8.48 9.74 -0.84
CA ALA A 74 -9.24 10.14 -2.02
C ALA A 74 -9.84 8.95 -2.74
N GLU A 75 -11.10 9.12 -3.16
CA GLU A 75 -11.80 8.16 -4.01
C GLU A 75 -11.30 8.23 -5.46
N PRO A 76 -11.49 7.16 -6.26
CA PRO A 76 -11.18 7.19 -7.69
C PRO A 76 -12.06 8.22 -8.40
N GLU A 77 -11.43 9.18 -9.05
CA GLU A 77 -12.10 10.21 -9.83
C GLU A 77 -11.24 10.60 -11.04
N GLU A 78 -11.83 11.31 -11.99
CA GLU A 78 -11.15 11.69 -13.23
C GLU A 78 -9.89 12.50 -12.98
N ALA A 79 -9.91 13.44 -12.02
CA ALA A 79 -8.77 14.26 -11.65
C ALA A 79 -7.57 13.43 -11.15
N LEU A 80 -7.82 12.24 -10.59
CA LEU A 80 -6.84 11.28 -10.13
C LEU A 80 -6.60 10.13 -11.11
N HIS A 81 -7.05 10.28 -12.36
CA HIS A 81 -6.96 9.23 -13.38
C HIS A 81 -7.52 7.89 -12.89
N TYR A 82 -8.58 7.95 -12.07
CA TYR A 82 -9.28 6.81 -11.46
C TYR A 82 -8.46 5.97 -10.50
N PHE A 83 -7.38 6.52 -9.95
CA PHE A 83 -6.71 5.91 -8.79
C PHE A 83 -7.37 6.39 -7.49
N SER A 84 -7.54 5.50 -6.54
CA SER A 84 -7.76 5.91 -5.14
C SER A 84 -6.44 6.15 -4.46
N VAL A 85 -6.45 6.93 -3.38
CA VAL A 85 -5.30 7.17 -2.52
C VAL A 85 -5.66 6.73 -1.11
N THR A 86 -4.90 5.80 -0.56
CA THR A 86 -5.11 5.24 0.78
C THR A 86 -3.80 5.31 1.57
N ALA A 87 -3.87 5.77 2.80
CA ALA A 87 -2.74 5.75 3.73
C ALA A 87 -2.93 4.62 4.74
N VAL A 88 -1.88 3.86 4.96
CA VAL A 88 -1.80 2.79 5.95
C VAL A 88 -0.63 3.05 6.87
N TYR A 89 -0.86 2.93 8.18
CA TYR A 89 0.19 2.94 9.19
C TYR A 89 0.23 1.58 9.86
N MET A 90 1.41 0.98 9.92
CA MET A 90 1.66 -0.27 10.64
C MET A 90 2.90 -0.12 11.50
N ASN A 91 2.87 -0.73 12.70
CA ASN A 91 3.99 -0.68 13.63
C ASN A 91 4.14 -1.99 14.38
N SER A 92 5.24 -2.68 14.13
CA SER A 92 5.65 -3.83 14.95
C SER A 92 7.16 -4.09 14.75
N VAL A 93 7.86 -4.41 15.83
CA VAL A 93 9.26 -4.86 15.76
C VAL A 93 9.32 -6.28 15.22
N GLU A 94 8.49 -7.18 15.78
CA GLU A 94 8.34 -8.55 15.30
C GLU A 94 7.37 -8.59 14.10
N PRO A 95 7.46 -9.60 13.22
CA PRO A 95 6.53 -9.73 12.12
C PRO A 95 5.08 -9.70 12.57
N TYR A 96 4.33 -8.74 12.05
CA TYR A 96 2.90 -8.55 12.33
C TYR A 96 2.12 -8.53 11.02
N ARG A 97 1.10 -9.36 10.95
CA ARG A 97 0.33 -9.63 9.74
C ARG A 97 -1.02 -8.90 9.77
N GLY A 98 -1.31 -8.16 8.70
CA GLY A 98 -2.60 -7.53 8.47
C GLY A 98 -3.59 -8.46 7.77
N GLN A 99 -4.65 -7.88 7.20
CA GLN A 99 -5.74 -8.61 6.58
C GLN A 99 -5.38 -9.10 5.17
N TYR A 100 -5.63 -10.38 4.90
CA TYR A 100 -5.43 -10.97 3.56
C TYR A 100 -6.32 -10.31 2.51
N HIS A 101 -5.74 -9.97 1.37
CA HIS A 101 -6.46 -9.32 0.29
C HIS A 101 -5.81 -9.55 -1.07
N GLN A 102 -6.55 -9.23 -2.12
CA GLN A 102 -6.12 -9.27 -3.51
C GLN A 102 -6.18 -7.88 -4.12
N HIS A 103 -5.24 -7.61 -5.01
CA HIS A 103 -5.20 -6.44 -5.88
C HIS A 103 -5.63 -6.82 -7.31
N PRO A 104 -6.94 -6.79 -7.64
CA PRO A 104 -7.41 -7.25 -8.96
C PRO A 104 -6.75 -6.52 -10.13
N TYR A 105 -6.46 -5.23 -9.98
CA TYR A 105 -5.80 -4.40 -10.99
C TYR A 105 -4.39 -3.98 -10.62
N GLY A 106 -3.80 -4.63 -9.61
CA GLY A 106 -2.53 -4.23 -9.05
C GLY A 106 -2.62 -3.04 -8.11
N VAL A 107 -1.47 -2.57 -7.67
CA VAL A 107 -1.33 -1.42 -6.77
C VAL A 107 0.05 -0.79 -6.95
N LEU A 108 0.13 0.52 -6.76
CA LEU A 108 1.40 1.23 -6.61
C LEU A 108 1.54 1.64 -5.16
N SER A 109 2.59 1.19 -4.49
CA SER A 109 2.78 1.42 -3.06
C SER A 109 4.05 2.20 -2.81
N LEU A 110 3.92 3.37 -2.19
CA LEU A 110 5.05 4.12 -1.65
C LEU A 110 5.26 3.72 -0.20
N ILE A 111 6.44 3.21 0.13
CA ILE A 111 6.81 2.78 1.48
C ILE A 111 7.68 3.85 2.14
N VAL A 112 7.23 4.34 3.28
CA VAL A 112 7.90 5.37 4.08
C VAL A 112 8.19 4.81 5.47
N PRO A 113 9.37 4.22 5.71
CA PRO A 113 9.77 3.79 7.04
C PRO A 113 9.90 4.99 7.99
N LEU A 114 9.33 4.87 9.17
CA LEU A 114 9.47 5.84 10.26
C LEU A 114 10.57 5.42 11.24
N ASN A 115 10.86 4.13 11.32
CA ASN A 115 12.00 3.58 12.03
C ASN A 115 12.99 2.98 11.04
N PHE A 116 14.28 3.11 11.37
CA PHE A 116 15.34 2.49 10.58
C PHE A 116 15.14 0.97 10.51
N GLY A 117 15.10 0.43 9.29
CA GLY A 117 14.93 -1.01 9.08
C GLY A 117 13.48 -1.50 9.05
N ALA A 118 12.46 -0.63 9.26
CA ALA A 118 11.07 -1.03 9.09
C ALA A 118 10.81 -1.43 7.63
N ARG A 119 10.13 -2.57 7.45
CA ARG A 119 9.85 -3.18 6.14
C ARG A 119 8.41 -3.65 6.04
N LEU A 120 7.90 -3.62 4.82
CA LEU A 120 6.57 -4.11 4.47
C LEU A 120 6.70 -5.35 3.57
N MET A 121 5.96 -6.41 3.93
CA MET A 121 5.81 -7.59 3.09
C MET A 121 4.74 -7.35 2.04
N GLY A 122 5.12 -7.47 0.79
CA GLY A 122 4.23 -7.54 -0.35
C GLY A 122 4.21 -8.94 -0.97
N PRO A 123 3.50 -9.14 -2.08
CA PRO A 123 3.47 -10.43 -2.78
C PRO A 123 4.85 -10.91 -3.23
N ASN A 124 5.79 -10.00 -3.44
CA ASN A 124 7.14 -10.28 -3.95
C ASN A 124 8.22 -10.27 -2.84
N GLY A 125 7.84 -10.16 -1.58
CA GLY A 125 8.75 -10.19 -0.44
C GLY A 125 8.81 -8.89 0.34
N TRP A 126 9.83 -8.77 1.20
CA TRP A 126 10.05 -7.63 2.09
C TRP A 126 10.66 -6.45 1.33
N SER A 127 10.09 -5.27 1.54
CA SER A 127 10.54 -4.02 0.93
C SER A 127 10.70 -2.92 1.96
N GLY A 128 11.79 -2.17 1.88
CA GLY A 128 12.03 -0.96 2.65
C GLY A 128 11.55 0.29 1.92
N ALA A 129 12.22 1.43 2.17
CA ALA A 129 11.89 2.70 1.54
C ALA A 129 11.92 2.62 0.00
N GLY A 130 10.92 3.20 -0.64
CA GLY A 130 10.78 3.22 -2.09
C GLY A 130 9.41 2.79 -2.56
N TRP A 131 9.35 2.31 -3.81
CA TRP A 131 8.13 1.88 -4.46
C TRP A 131 8.08 0.38 -4.65
N THR A 132 6.88 -0.19 -4.47
CA THR A 132 6.52 -1.52 -4.97
C THR A 132 5.31 -1.40 -5.89
N ALA A 133 5.20 -2.31 -6.85
CA ALA A 133 4.10 -2.32 -7.80
C ALA A 133 3.59 -3.75 -8.03
N PRO A 134 2.99 -4.40 -7.02
CA PRO A 134 2.40 -5.73 -7.18
C PRO A 134 1.40 -5.74 -8.34
N GLY A 135 1.55 -6.72 -9.23
CA GLY A 135 0.77 -6.80 -10.46
C GLY A 135 -0.69 -7.18 -10.27
N PRO A 136 -1.50 -7.06 -11.34
CA PRO A 136 -2.90 -7.46 -11.30
C PRO A 136 -3.09 -8.91 -10.88
N GLY A 137 -4.05 -9.15 -9.98
CA GLY A 137 -4.36 -10.47 -9.44
C GLY A 137 -3.45 -10.91 -8.30
N SER A 138 -2.43 -10.15 -7.93
CA SER A 138 -1.59 -10.46 -6.77
C SER A 138 -2.39 -10.42 -5.46
N HIS A 139 -2.07 -11.33 -4.55
CA HIS A 139 -2.75 -11.45 -3.27
C HIS A 139 -1.76 -11.83 -2.17
N HIS A 140 -2.00 -11.34 -0.96
CA HIS A 140 -1.08 -11.56 0.16
C HIS A 140 -1.66 -11.13 1.50
N TYR A 141 -0.96 -11.50 2.58
CA TYR A 141 -1.06 -10.78 3.85
C TYR A 141 -0.06 -9.62 3.82
N PRO A 142 -0.47 -8.37 4.07
CA PRO A 142 0.50 -7.32 4.36
C PRO A 142 1.09 -7.59 5.74
N GLU A 143 2.42 -7.56 5.82
CA GLU A 143 3.13 -7.73 7.09
C GLU A 143 4.11 -6.59 7.29
N VAL A 144 4.27 -6.15 8.53
CA VAL A 144 5.29 -5.19 8.93
C VAL A 144 6.25 -5.85 9.91
N MET A 145 7.51 -5.46 9.84
CA MET A 145 8.51 -5.77 10.86
C MET A 145 9.54 -4.64 10.97
N GLY A 146 10.28 -4.63 12.07
CA GLY A 146 11.39 -3.70 12.28
C GLY A 146 10.96 -2.31 12.75
N GLY A 147 9.69 -2.10 13.07
CA GLY A 147 9.16 -0.85 13.60
C GLY A 147 8.00 -0.28 12.79
N ALA A 148 7.83 1.03 12.87
CA ALA A 148 6.73 1.73 12.21
C ALA A 148 7.06 2.13 10.77
N LEU A 149 6.05 2.04 9.91
CA LEU A 149 6.08 2.57 8.55
C LEU A 149 4.70 3.11 8.14
N ILE A 150 4.71 3.95 7.12
CA ILE A 150 3.53 4.37 6.38
C ILE A 150 3.63 3.81 4.97
N ALA A 151 2.51 3.33 4.43
CA ALA A 151 2.40 3.00 3.03
C ALA A 151 1.28 3.84 2.40
N LEU A 152 1.59 4.50 1.27
CA LEU A 152 0.60 5.13 0.41
C LEU A 152 0.28 4.17 -0.72
N PHE A 153 -0.99 3.77 -0.80
CA PHE A 153 -1.49 2.93 -1.87
C PHE A 153 -2.25 3.76 -2.90
N TYR A 154 -1.76 3.71 -4.13
CA TYR A 154 -2.45 4.21 -5.32
C TYR A 154 -3.07 3.00 -6.01
N VAL A 155 -4.39 2.88 -5.94
CA VAL A 155 -5.09 1.67 -6.36
C VAL A 155 -5.96 1.97 -7.58
N PRO A 156 -5.69 1.32 -8.74
CA PRO A 156 -6.52 1.48 -9.92
C PRO A 156 -7.98 1.11 -9.63
N ALA A 157 -8.90 2.01 -9.99
CA ALA A 157 -10.33 1.92 -9.71
C ALA A 157 -10.69 1.77 -8.21
N GLY A 158 -9.74 1.99 -7.32
CA GLY A 158 -9.90 1.77 -5.88
C GLY A 158 -10.19 0.32 -5.50
N ARG A 159 -9.87 -0.65 -6.37
CA ARG A 159 -10.30 -2.02 -6.23
C ARG A 159 -9.33 -2.85 -5.41
N ILE A 160 -9.77 -3.24 -4.20
CA ILE A 160 -9.14 -4.25 -3.35
C ILE A 160 -10.22 -5.28 -3.00
N SER A 161 -9.90 -6.57 -3.08
CA SER A 161 -10.82 -7.65 -2.73
C SER A 161 -10.35 -8.34 -1.44
N TYR A 162 -11.26 -8.40 -0.47
CA TYR A 162 -11.09 -9.13 0.79
C TYR A 162 -11.82 -10.47 0.80
N ASP A 163 -12.51 -10.83 -0.29
CA ASP A 163 -13.31 -12.05 -0.41
C ASP A 163 -12.48 -13.28 -0.81
N ILE A 164 -11.18 -13.10 -0.93
CA ILE A 164 -10.24 -14.16 -1.28
C ILE A 164 -9.69 -14.85 -0.03
N ARG A 165 -9.45 -16.17 -0.12
CA ARG A 165 -8.82 -16.95 0.94
C ARG A 165 -7.40 -17.34 0.56
N PRO A 166 -6.47 -17.42 1.54
CA PRO A 166 -5.13 -17.93 1.31
C PRO A 166 -5.18 -19.37 0.76
N PRO A 167 -4.27 -19.75 -0.14
CA PRO A 167 -4.23 -21.10 -0.73
C PRO A 167 -4.17 -22.24 0.31
N SER A 168 -3.49 -22.02 1.44
CA SER A 168 -3.40 -22.99 2.54
C SER A 168 -4.74 -23.25 3.24
N GLU A 169 -5.67 -22.31 3.21
CA GLU A 169 -7.01 -22.45 3.77
C GLU A 169 -7.97 -23.09 2.77
N CYS A 170 -7.77 -22.85 1.47
CA CYS A 170 -8.55 -23.51 0.42
C CYS A 170 -8.26 -25.02 0.34
N ALA A 171 -7.02 -25.44 0.57
CA ALA A 171 -6.64 -26.85 0.56
C ALA A 171 -7.30 -27.67 1.69
N ARG A 172 -7.66 -27.04 2.81
CA ARG A 172 -8.36 -27.69 3.92
C ARG A 172 -9.86 -27.91 3.67
N CYS A 173 -10.44 -27.16 2.73
CA CYS A 173 -11.86 -27.26 2.37
C CYS A 173 -12.15 -28.40 1.37
N SER A 174 -11.12 -29.01 0.79
CA SER A 174 -11.25 -30.02 -0.28
C SER A 174 -11.00 -31.46 0.14
N VAL A 175 -11.01 -31.79 1.43
CA VAL A 175 -10.98 -33.19 1.88
C VAL A 175 -12.42 -33.69 1.98
N PRO A 176 -12.90 -34.58 1.08
CA PRO A 176 -14.18 -35.24 1.28
C PRO A 176 -14.09 -36.10 2.52
N SER A 177 -15.05 -35.92 3.42
CA SER A 177 -15.26 -36.85 4.52
C SER A 177 -15.58 -38.23 3.93
N THR A 178 -14.62 -39.13 3.87
CA THR A 178 -14.86 -40.55 3.68
C THR A 178 -15.45 -41.07 4.98
N ARG A 179 -16.80 -41.14 5.03
CA ARG A 179 -17.47 -41.97 6.01
C ARG A 179 -17.37 -43.43 5.53
N SER A 180 -16.69 -44.24 6.31
CA SER A 180 -16.80 -45.69 6.32
C SER A 180 -18.07 -46.09 7.01
#